data_2d2dc0e52720cda3d3c01ed5b3f1300c
#
_entry.id   2d2dc0e52720cda3d3c01ed5b3f1300c
#
_cell.length_a   1.000
_cell.length_b   1.000
_cell.length_c   1.000
_cell.angle_alpha   90.00
_cell.angle_beta   90.00
_cell.angle_gamma   90.00
#
_symmetry.space_group_name_H-M   'P 1'
#
loop_
_entity.id
_entity.type
_entity.pdbx_description
1 polymer ?
#
loop_
_entity_poly.entity_id
_entity_poly.type
_entity_poly.pdbx_seq_one_letter_code
_entity_poly.pdbx_strand_id
1 'polypeptide(L)'
;QFFLWHTWFHDVFSRPSKEGFDIVIGNPPYVEAKKLKYIASTLKEIFSIYSGTADLSIYFNELGLSLLAEKGIISYITTNKFFNTGYGEKVRKQLSSQHINIILNFEQVEVFEDVLVSSVIFNVSKKNKMKKNLFVYEKFYKLNFQEFKRQFVERQSMFGSYPQDYLDEKEWSFSDKKQLMLKEKIENGHLSLKNIEGVKIYRGVTTGYNPAFIISNEQRNKLIAEDHNNSKIIKNMLQGRNIRKWYYNESEENLIFTRRGTDIEKFPFIKKHLYGFYDNLKPKTPEDSTKGRKPGNYKWFEILDNTAYYREFEKSEKIIWGLTADKWAYTLDTEQHYLPSNAYILTSETIPIRFILGLLNSKLLRYYFGFIGVMTAGGAYTLKASTIEALPIAIGTKQQQKEIALKVENILNAKATNKQTDVSSSEHEIDCLVYNLYGLSENEIKIVEGV
;
A
#
# COMPACT_ATOMS: atom_id res chain seq x y z
N GLN A 1 2.45 -12.31 31.99
CA GLN A 1 2.66 -13.71 32.47
C GLN A 1 2.78 -14.57 31.20
N PHE A 2 3.95 -15.21 30.99
CA PHE A 2 4.17 -16.11 29.86
C PHE A 2 3.63 -17.49 30.19
N PHE A 3 2.99 -18.13 29.22
CA PHE A 3 2.53 -19.51 29.40
C PHE A 3 3.70 -20.47 29.21
N LEU A 4 3.95 -21.31 30.22
CA LEU A 4 5.07 -22.26 30.25
C LEU A 4 4.63 -23.60 29.64
N TRP A 5 4.63 -23.72 28.33
CA TRP A 5 4.18 -24.92 27.61
C TRP A 5 4.81 -26.21 28.07
N HIS A 6 6.13 -26.24 28.24
CA HIS A 6 6.88 -27.45 28.70
C HIS A 6 6.53 -27.85 30.11
N THR A 7 6.14 -26.90 30.97
CA THR A 7 5.74 -27.19 32.33
C THR A 7 4.31 -27.73 32.41
N TRP A 8 3.39 -27.07 31.71
CA TRP A 8 1.98 -27.46 31.72
C TRP A 8 1.68 -28.73 30.91
N PHE A 9 2.48 -29.02 29.89
CA PHE A 9 2.33 -30.17 28.99
C PHE A 9 3.57 -31.05 29.03
N HIS A 10 4.11 -31.29 30.24
CA HIS A 10 5.33 -32.08 30.46
C HIS A 10 5.28 -33.43 29.72
N ASP A 11 4.18 -34.16 29.82
CA ASP A 11 4.02 -35.47 29.17
C ASP A 11 4.11 -35.41 27.64
N VAL A 12 3.76 -34.28 27.04
CA VAL A 12 3.85 -34.06 25.57
C VAL A 12 5.30 -33.81 25.16
N PHE A 13 6.03 -33.01 25.95
CA PHE A 13 7.40 -32.59 25.62
C PHE A 13 8.46 -33.62 26.14
N SER A 14 8.05 -34.58 26.97
CA SER A 14 8.92 -35.66 27.48
C SER A 14 8.75 -36.97 26.72
N ARG A 15 8.00 -37.00 25.62
CA ARG A 15 7.83 -38.22 24.80
C ARG A 15 9.16 -38.64 24.15
N PRO A 16 9.70 -39.85 24.40
CA PRO A 16 11.06 -40.24 24.00
C PRO A 16 11.31 -40.18 22.47
N SER A 17 10.28 -40.39 21.67
CA SER A 17 10.40 -40.47 20.19
C SER A 17 9.71 -39.35 19.45
N LYS A 18 8.99 -38.45 20.14
CA LYS A 18 8.14 -37.43 19.50
C LYS A 18 7.86 -36.25 20.44
N GLU A 19 8.90 -35.50 20.78
CA GLU A 19 8.80 -34.30 21.59
C GLU A 19 7.96 -33.21 20.89
N GLY A 20 6.93 -32.67 21.57
CA GLY A 20 6.05 -31.61 21.09
C GLY A 20 4.65 -32.09 20.64
N PHE A 21 3.82 -31.15 20.23
CA PHE A 21 2.44 -31.43 19.81
C PHE A 21 2.37 -32.04 18.41
N ASP A 22 1.40 -32.90 18.17
CA ASP A 22 1.11 -33.46 16.85
C ASP A 22 0.39 -32.43 15.96
N ILE A 23 -0.46 -31.61 16.55
CA ILE A 23 -1.25 -30.60 15.87
C ILE A 23 -1.26 -29.32 16.72
N VAL A 24 -0.98 -28.19 16.08
CA VAL A 24 -1.17 -26.84 16.62
C VAL A 24 -2.17 -26.13 15.71
N ILE A 25 -3.34 -25.82 16.26
CA ILE A 25 -4.42 -25.12 15.55
C ILE A 25 -4.78 -23.84 16.29
N GLY A 26 -5.08 -22.76 15.57
CA GLY A 26 -5.44 -21.51 16.23
C GLY A 26 -5.87 -20.38 15.28
N ASN A 27 -6.38 -19.33 15.94
CA ASN A 27 -6.64 -18.03 15.36
C ASN A 27 -5.80 -17.00 16.13
N PRO A 28 -4.55 -16.74 15.72
CA PRO A 28 -3.68 -15.78 16.39
C PRO A 28 -4.29 -14.37 16.41
N PRO A 29 -4.10 -13.60 17.49
CA PRO A 29 -4.70 -12.28 17.62
C PRO A 29 -4.08 -11.25 16.63
N TYR A 30 -4.92 -10.46 15.97
CA TYR A 30 -4.53 -9.43 14.99
C TYR A 30 -4.29 -8.08 15.69
N VAL A 31 -3.19 -7.98 16.46
CA VAL A 31 -2.80 -6.76 17.18
C VAL A 31 -1.73 -6.01 16.40
N GLU A 32 -2.04 -4.79 16.00
CA GLU A 32 -1.11 -3.95 15.23
C GLU A 32 0.18 -3.63 15.98
N ALA A 33 1.30 -3.52 15.26
CA ALA A 33 2.63 -3.18 15.78
C ALA A 33 2.65 -1.95 16.70
N LYS A 34 1.82 -0.94 16.42
CA LYS A 34 1.73 0.27 17.25
C LYS A 34 1.31 -0.02 18.70
N LYS A 35 0.46 -1.01 18.89
CA LYS A 35 -0.03 -1.44 20.21
C LYS A 35 0.96 -2.35 20.93
N LEU A 36 1.99 -2.86 20.26
CA LEU A 36 2.99 -3.79 20.80
C LEU A 36 4.27 -3.09 21.29
N LYS A 37 4.35 -1.78 21.21
CA LYS A 37 5.57 -1.03 21.54
C LYS A 37 6.08 -1.29 22.98
N TYR A 38 5.17 -1.51 23.92
CA TYR A 38 5.51 -1.75 25.32
C TYR A 38 6.16 -3.12 25.58
N ILE A 39 6.02 -4.09 24.66
CA ILE A 39 6.65 -5.41 24.73
C ILE A 39 7.66 -5.64 23.59
N ALA A 40 8.00 -4.62 22.84
CA ALA A 40 8.85 -4.75 21.64
C ALA A 40 10.24 -5.32 21.95
N SER A 41 10.87 -4.95 23.10
CA SER A 41 12.14 -5.52 23.55
C SER A 41 12.03 -7.01 23.80
N THR A 42 11.01 -7.44 24.54
CA THR A 42 10.75 -8.85 24.85
C THR A 42 10.49 -9.67 23.58
N LEU A 43 9.68 -9.14 22.65
CA LEU A 43 9.45 -9.83 21.38
C LEU A 43 10.73 -9.98 20.56
N LYS A 44 11.62 -8.99 20.58
CA LYS A 44 12.91 -9.03 19.90
C LYS A 44 13.87 -10.07 20.51
N GLU A 45 13.81 -10.28 21.81
CA GLU A 45 14.63 -11.27 22.51
C GLU A 45 14.14 -12.71 22.26
N ILE A 46 12.82 -12.89 22.17
CA ILE A 46 12.21 -14.23 22.07
C ILE A 46 12.13 -14.74 20.64
N PHE A 47 11.76 -13.85 19.68
CA PHE A 47 11.43 -14.26 18.31
C PHE A 47 12.48 -13.86 17.29
N SER A 48 13.01 -14.85 16.57
CA SER A 48 13.99 -14.64 15.48
C SER A 48 13.40 -13.86 14.30
N ILE A 49 12.07 -14.01 14.08
CA ILE A 49 11.33 -13.33 13.03
C ILE A 49 10.93 -11.89 13.41
N TYR A 50 11.35 -11.36 14.56
CA TYR A 50 10.97 -10.03 15.01
C TYR A 50 11.12 -8.95 13.93
N SER A 51 10.08 -8.13 13.81
CA SER A 51 10.06 -6.87 13.06
C SER A 51 9.21 -5.83 13.79
N GLY A 52 9.72 -4.60 13.94
CA GLY A 52 9.01 -3.50 14.62
C GLY A 52 7.74 -3.01 13.91
N THR A 53 7.45 -3.54 12.72
CA THR A 53 6.25 -3.22 11.92
C THR A 53 5.29 -4.40 11.78
N ALA A 54 5.65 -5.58 12.34
CA ALA A 54 4.81 -6.78 12.30
C ALA A 54 3.68 -6.72 13.34
N ASP A 55 2.53 -7.26 12.98
CA ASP A 55 1.44 -7.52 13.94
C ASP A 55 1.75 -8.76 14.79
N LEU A 56 0.97 -8.93 15.89
CA LEU A 56 1.21 -9.99 16.85
C LEU A 56 1.07 -11.39 16.24
N SER A 57 0.19 -11.59 15.28
CA SER A 57 -0.09 -12.90 14.67
C SER A 57 1.14 -13.53 14.01
N ILE A 58 2.08 -12.70 13.56
CA ILE A 58 3.33 -13.15 12.94
C ILE A 58 4.18 -14.00 13.89
N TYR A 59 4.28 -13.59 15.14
CA TYR A 59 5.10 -14.31 16.14
C TYR A 59 4.53 -15.67 16.51
N PHE A 60 3.22 -15.86 16.37
CA PHE A 60 2.57 -17.14 16.58
C PHE A 60 3.00 -18.21 15.54
N ASN A 61 3.46 -17.81 14.35
CA ASN A 61 3.98 -18.78 13.37
C ASN A 61 5.26 -19.47 13.92
N GLU A 62 6.20 -18.68 14.43
CA GLU A 62 7.44 -19.24 15.03
C GLU A 62 7.12 -20.04 16.29
N LEU A 63 6.26 -19.50 17.17
CA LEU A 63 5.83 -20.20 18.36
C LEU A 63 5.16 -21.54 18.02
N GLY A 64 4.19 -21.53 17.11
CA GLY A 64 3.47 -22.75 16.72
C GLY A 64 4.39 -23.81 16.15
N LEU A 65 5.33 -23.43 15.28
CA LEU A 65 6.32 -24.35 14.73
C LEU A 65 7.29 -24.88 15.79
N SER A 66 7.66 -24.06 16.78
CA SER A 66 8.55 -24.50 17.88
C SER A 66 7.89 -25.55 18.78
N LEU A 67 6.59 -25.42 19.00
CA LEU A 67 5.81 -26.35 19.84
C LEU A 67 5.47 -27.69 19.17
N LEU A 68 5.62 -27.80 17.84
CA LEU A 68 5.33 -29.02 17.10
C LEU A 68 6.41 -30.08 17.26
N ALA A 69 5.99 -31.34 17.37
CA ALA A 69 6.83 -32.49 17.12
C ALA A 69 7.24 -32.55 15.64
N GLU A 70 8.29 -33.35 15.36
CA GLU A 70 8.65 -33.66 13.96
C GLU A 70 7.46 -34.28 13.21
N LYS A 71 7.21 -33.80 12.01
CA LYS A 71 6.04 -34.14 11.17
C LYS A 71 4.68 -33.70 11.76
N GLY A 72 4.67 -32.96 12.87
CA GLY A 72 3.46 -32.31 13.38
C GLY A 72 2.94 -31.23 12.42
N ILE A 73 1.69 -30.85 12.58
CA ILE A 73 0.97 -29.95 11.66
C ILE A 73 0.56 -28.68 12.38
N ILE A 74 0.90 -27.53 11.82
CA ILE A 74 0.34 -26.24 12.21
C ILE A 74 -0.77 -25.85 11.24
N SER A 75 -1.92 -25.41 11.76
CA SER A 75 -3.02 -24.87 10.96
C SER A 75 -3.57 -23.62 11.61
N TYR A 76 -3.34 -22.47 10.98
CA TYR A 76 -3.80 -21.18 11.47
C TYR A 76 -4.69 -20.46 10.47
N ILE A 77 -5.70 -19.77 11.01
CA ILE A 77 -6.33 -18.66 10.32
C ILE A 77 -5.66 -17.38 10.78
N THR A 78 -5.10 -16.61 9.85
CA THR A 78 -4.34 -15.39 10.17
C THR A 78 -4.47 -14.36 9.04
N THR A 79 -3.78 -13.22 9.16
CA THR A 79 -3.74 -12.23 8.09
C THR A 79 -2.85 -12.67 6.93
N ASN A 80 -3.26 -12.41 5.69
CA ASN A 80 -2.43 -12.67 4.50
C ASN A 80 -1.37 -11.58 4.25
N LYS A 81 -1.30 -10.54 5.08
CA LYS A 81 -0.35 -9.42 4.90
C LYS A 81 1.11 -9.86 4.80
N PHE A 82 1.47 -10.97 5.44
CA PHE A 82 2.84 -11.48 5.34
C PHE A 82 3.21 -11.96 3.93
N PHE A 83 2.26 -12.18 3.03
CA PHE A 83 2.57 -12.53 1.64
C PHE A 83 3.37 -11.44 0.92
N ASN A 84 3.01 -10.15 1.14
CA ASN A 84 3.49 -9.03 0.31
C ASN A 84 4.15 -7.89 1.12
N THR A 85 4.43 -8.11 2.42
CA THR A 85 5.05 -7.07 3.26
C THR A 85 6.50 -7.40 3.56
N GLY A 86 7.32 -6.36 3.76
CA GLY A 86 8.73 -6.53 4.13
C GLY A 86 8.91 -7.27 5.44
N TYR A 87 8.04 -7.05 6.44
CA TYR A 87 8.10 -7.80 7.69
C TYR A 87 7.74 -9.28 7.55
N GLY A 88 7.05 -9.66 6.46
CA GLY A 88 6.70 -11.04 6.15
C GLY A 88 7.86 -11.91 5.63
N GLU A 89 8.97 -11.32 5.21
CA GLU A 89 10.10 -12.03 4.60
C GLU A 89 10.58 -13.22 5.43
N LYS A 90 10.83 -13.00 6.72
CA LYS A 90 11.30 -14.07 7.61
C LYS A 90 10.26 -15.18 7.81
N VAL A 91 8.97 -14.82 7.86
CA VAL A 91 7.87 -15.81 7.95
C VAL A 91 7.79 -16.61 6.66
N ARG A 92 7.85 -15.97 5.51
CA ARG A 92 7.86 -16.65 4.20
C ARG A 92 9.03 -17.62 4.10
N LYS A 93 10.24 -17.19 4.50
CA LYS A 93 11.42 -18.04 4.56
C LYS A 93 11.20 -19.26 5.47
N GLN A 94 10.62 -19.05 6.65
CA GLN A 94 10.34 -20.11 7.61
C GLN A 94 9.31 -21.10 7.05
N LEU A 95 8.17 -20.62 6.55
CA LEU A 95 7.10 -21.47 6.03
C LEU A 95 7.49 -22.17 4.73
N SER A 96 8.21 -21.51 3.82
CA SER A 96 8.66 -22.12 2.55
C SER A 96 9.70 -23.21 2.73
N SER A 97 10.43 -23.22 3.84
CA SER A 97 11.36 -24.30 4.17
C SER A 97 10.65 -25.58 4.69
N GLN A 98 9.44 -25.43 5.20
CA GLN A 98 8.60 -26.52 5.68
C GLN A 98 7.76 -27.10 4.52
N HIS A 99 7.03 -28.19 4.78
CA HIS A 99 6.13 -28.78 3.81
C HIS A 99 4.74 -28.18 3.90
N ILE A 100 4.39 -27.34 2.92
CA ILE A 100 3.07 -26.73 2.82
C ILE A 100 2.08 -27.77 2.28
N ASN A 101 0.94 -27.92 2.95
CA ASN A 101 -0.14 -28.81 2.53
C ASN A 101 -1.26 -28.04 1.85
N ILE A 102 -1.72 -26.94 2.47
CA ILE A 102 -2.88 -26.15 2.00
C ILE A 102 -2.65 -24.67 2.32
N ILE A 103 -3.06 -23.80 1.38
CA ILE A 103 -3.24 -22.36 1.60
C ILE A 103 -4.60 -21.97 1.00
N LEU A 104 -5.51 -21.45 1.84
CA LEU A 104 -6.81 -20.93 1.46
C LEU A 104 -6.84 -19.43 1.69
N ASN A 105 -6.95 -18.63 0.62
CA ASN A 105 -6.87 -17.17 0.68
C ASN A 105 -8.26 -16.54 0.62
N PHE A 106 -8.66 -15.85 1.68
CA PHE A 106 -9.93 -15.15 1.84
C PHE A 106 -9.77 -13.63 1.71
N GLU A 107 -8.82 -13.17 0.92
CA GLU A 107 -8.49 -11.75 0.78
C GLU A 107 -9.71 -10.87 0.44
N GLN A 108 -10.68 -11.41 -0.29
CA GLN A 108 -11.88 -10.71 -0.73
C GLN A 108 -13.17 -11.15 -0.02
N VAL A 109 -13.04 -11.95 1.03
CA VAL A 109 -14.15 -12.47 1.82
C VAL A 109 -14.11 -11.90 3.23
N GLU A 110 -15.20 -11.32 3.70
CA GLU A 110 -15.38 -10.96 5.11
C GLU A 110 -15.61 -12.21 5.93
N VAL A 111 -14.56 -12.71 6.57
CA VAL A 111 -14.59 -13.92 7.40
C VAL A 111 -15.08 -13.61 8.83
N PHE A 112 -14.89 -12.37 9.29
CA PHE A 112 -15.25 -11.90 10.63
C PHE A 112 -16.16 -10.68 10.53
N GLU A 113 -17.25 -10.65 11.32
CA GLU A 113 -18.28 -9.60 11.27
C GLU A 113 -17.75 -8.21 11.69
N ASP A 114 -16.80 -8.15 12.63
CA ASP A 114 -16.34 -6.89 13.24
C ASP A 114 -14.93 -6.45 12.81
N VAL A 115 -14.25 -7.19 11.93
CA VAL A 115 -12.85 -6.94 11.60
C VAL A 115 -12.60 -7.08 10.10
N LEU A 116 -12.33 -5.96 9.44
CA LEU A 116 -11.92 -5.91 8.03
C LEU A 116 -10.46 -6.37 7.89
N VAL A 117 -10.20 -7.66 7.94
CA VAL A 117 -8.87 -8.26 7.76
C VAL A 117 -8.91 -9.27 6.62
N SER A 118 -8.00 -9.10 5.67
CA SER A 118 -7.75 -10.10 4.63
C SER A 118 -7.14 -11.35 5.27
N SER A 119 -7.95 -12.40 5.40
CA SER A 119 -7.58 -13.62 6.12
C SER A 119 -7.03 -14.69 5.20
N VAL A 120 -6.18 -15.56 5.74
CA VAL A 120 -5.68 -16.77 5.10
C VAL A 120 -5.71 -17.94 6.09
N ILE A 121 -6.09 -19.11 5.62
CA ILE A 121 -5.84 -20.36 6.34
C ILE A 121 -4.65 -21.03 5.68
N PHE A 122 -3.64 -21.39 6.46
CA PHE A 122 -2.58 -22.26 6.00
C PHE A 122 -2.48 -23.51 6.88
N ASN A 123 -2.05 -24.60 6.24
CA ASN A 123 -1.75 -25.87 6.91
C ASN A 123 -0.36 -26.32 6.45
N VAL A 124 0.56 -26.46 7.39
CA VAL A 124 1.98 -26.75 7.14
C VAL A 124 2.46 -27.85 8.08
N SER A 125 3.16 -28.83 7.53
CA SER A 125 3.80 -29.89 8.32
C SER A 125 5.25 -29.51 8.66
N LYS A 126 5.66 -29.67 9.92
CA LYS A 126 7.05 -29.49 10.38
C LYS A 126 7.94 -30.60 9.87
N LYS A 127 8.31 -30.49 8.61
CA LYS A 127 9.29 -31.33 7.92
C LYS A 127 9.87 -30.55 6.74
N ASN A 128 11.09 -30.88 6.35
CA ASN A 128 11.70 -30.24 5.20
C ASN A 128 10.81 -30.38 3.95
N LYS A 129 10.73 -29.31 3.15
CA LYS A 129 9.98 -29.34 1.90
C LYS A 129 10.53 -30.44 0.98
N MET A 130 9.65 -31.16 0.33
CA MET A 130 10.02 -32.15 -0.67
C MET A 130 10.25 -31.44 -2.01
N LYS A 131 11.19 -31.93 -2.81
CA LYS A 131 11.35 -31.47 -4.20
C LYS A 131 10.06 -31.72 -4.97
N LYS A 132 9.64 -30.73 -5.78
CA LYS A 132 8.40 -30.76 -6.57
C LYS A 132 7.13 -30.98 -5.74
N ASN A 133 7.11 -30.47 -4.49
CA ASN A 133 5.90 -30.49 -3.69
C ASN A 133 4.80 -29.67 -4.36
N LEU A 134 3.62 -30.26 -4.51
CA LEU A 134 2.39 -29.57 -4.89
C LEU A 134 1.50 -29.46 -3.67
N PHE A 135 1.02 -28.26 -3.37
CA PHE A 135 0.07 -28.03 -2.29
C PHE A 135 -1.24 -27.46 -2.82
N VAL A 136 -2.30 -27.60 -2.07
CA VAL A 136 -3.60 -27.05 -2.42
C VAL A 136 -3.58 -25.54 -2.21
N TYR A 137 -3.88 -24.76 -3.24
CA TYR A 137 -4.12 -23.33 -3.16
C TYR A 137 -5.48 -22.97 -3.74
N GLU A 138 -6.26 -22.18 -3.00
CA GLU A 138 -7.53 -21.64 -3.49
C GLU A 138 -7.71 -20.21 -3.00
N LYS A 139 -8.19 -19.32 -3.88
CA LYS A 139 -8.58 -17.95 -3.55
C LYS A 139 -10.10 -17.82 -3.64
N PHE A 140 -10.72 -17.39 -2.56
CA PHE A 140 -12.17 -17.23 -2.48
C PHE A 140 -12.57 -15.78 -2.76
N TYR A 141 -13.68 -15.62 -3.48
CA TYR A 141 -14.26 -14.34 -3.86
C TYR A 141 -15.68 -14.24 -3.28
N LYS A 142 -16.00 -13.09 -2.65
CA LYS A 142 -17.34 -12.69 -2.14
C LYS A 142 -18.32 -13.86 -1.91
N LEU A 143 -18.10 -14.63 -0.87
CA LEU A 143 -19.00 -15.72 -0.47
C LEU A 143 -19.58 -15.41 0.90
N ASN A 144 -20.88 -15.68 1.10
CA ASN A 144 -21.38 -15.82 2.46
C ASN A 144 -20.90 -17.16 3.04
N PHE A 145 -20.94 -17.30 4.36
CA PHE A 145 -20.41 -18.48 5.05
C PHE A 145 -21.07 -19.81 4.61
N GLN A 146 -22.37 -19.78 4.32
CA GLN A 146 -23.09 -20.98 3.87
C GLN A 146 -22.62 -21.40 2.46
N GLU A 147 -22.44 -20.43 1.57
CA GLU A 147 -21.93 -20.67 0.24
C GLU A 147 -20.47 -21.18 0.27
N PHE A 148 -19.64 -20.58 1.12
CA PHE A 148 -18.27 -21.08 1.35
C PHE A 148 -18.27 -22.54 1.82
N LYS A 149 -19.10 -22.88 2.84
CA LYS A 149 -19.19 -24.23 3.38
C LYS A 149 -19.61 -25.22 2.28
N ARG A 150 -20.62 -24.87 1.50
CA ARG A 150 -21.08 -25.69 0.37
C ARG A 150 -19.96 -25.90 -0.65
N GLN A 151 -19.31 -24.84 -1.10
CA GLN A 151 -18.24 -24.93 -2.09
C GLN A 151 -17.03 -25.69 -1.56
N PHE A 152 -16.66 -25.51 -0.30
CA PHE A 152 -15.56 -26.24 0.30
C PHE A 152 -15.81 -27.74 0.35
N VAL A 153 -17.01 -28.15 0.76
CA VAL A 153 -17.39 -29.58 0.83
C VAL A 153 -17.52 -30.20 -0.56
N GLU A 154 -18.17 -29.50 -1.52
CA GLU A 154 -18.44 -30.02 -2.85
C GLU A 154 -17.22 -29.98 -3.79
N ARG A 155 -16.32 -29.00 -3.61
CA ARG A 155 -15.21 -28.71 -4.54
C ARG A 155 -13.84 -29.09 -4.01
N GLN A 156 -13.74 -29.76 -2.87
CA GLN A 156 -12.46 -30.14 -2.28
C GLN A 156 -11.55 -30.94 -3.23
N SER A 157 -12.12 -31.69 -4.18
CA SER A 157 -11.38 -32.39 -5.24
C SER A 157 -11.02 -31.51 -6.44
N MET A 158 -11.55 -30.28 -6.51
CA MET A 158 -11.38 -29.35 -7.64
C MET A 158 -10.42 -28.18 -7.32
N PHE A 159 -9.89 -28.12 -6.10
CA PHE A 159 -8.94 -27.06 -5.72
C PHE A 159 -7.67 -27.16 -6.54
N GLY A 160 -7.15 -26.01 -6.95
CA GLY A 160 -5.91 -25.91 -7.69
C GLY A 160 -4.72 -26.42 -6.89
N SER A 161 -3.76 -27.04 -7.55
CA SER A 161 -2.47 -27.36 -6.96
C SER A 161 -1.42 -26.35 -7.39
N TYR A 162 -0.58 -25.91 -6.44
CA TYR A 162 0.46 -24.91 -6.68
C TYR A 162 1.84 -25.47 -6.32
N PRO A 163 2.86 -25.29 -7.18
CA PRO A 163 4.21 -25.78 -6.89
C PRO A 163 4.86 -24.98 -5.78
N GLN A 164 5.26 -25.64 -4.69
CA GLN A 164 5.93 -25.00 -3.57
C GLN A 164 7.31 -24.45 -3.94
N ASP A 165 7.94 -24.94 -4.98
CA ASP A 165 9.25 -24.48 -5.46
C ASP A 165 9.23 -23.00 -5.93
N TYR A 166 8.05 -22.43 -6.18
CA TYR A 166 7.88 -21.01 -6.48
C TYR A 166 7.77 -20.11 -5.23
N LEU A 167 7.74 -20.70 -4.04
CA LEU A 167 7.68 -19.97 -2.77
C LEU A 167 9.06 -19.98 -2.10
N ASP A 168 9.56 -18.78 -1.84
CA ASP A 168 10.80 -18.51 -1.11
C ASP A 168 10.57 -17.36 -0.10
N GLU A 169 11.60 -16.63 0.28
CA GLU A 169 11.49 -15.45 1.15
C GLU A 169 10.92 -14.21 0.48
N LYS A 170 10.83 -14.17 -0.87
CA LYS A 170 10.25 -13.04 -1.61
C LYS A 170 8.72 -13.03 -1.47
N GLU A 171 8.09 -11.99 -1.98
CA GLU A 171 6.63 -11.89 -1.96
C GLU A 171 5.97 -13.11 -2.61
N TRP A 172 4.96 -13.66 -1.92
CA TRP A 172 4.19 -14.77 -2.43
C TRP A 172 3.05 -14.29 -3.31
N SER A 173 3.21 -14.52 -4.59
CA SER A 173 2.16 -14.36 -5.60
C SER A 173 1.73 -15.75 -6.06
N PHE A 174 0.47 -16.09 -5.82
CA PHE A 174 -0.10 -17.40 -6.22
C PHE A 174 -0.69 -17.31 -7.63
N SER A 175 0.10 -16.80 -8.57
CA SER A 175 -0.25 -16.70 -9.98
C SER A 175 0.08 -18.00 -10.70
N ASP A 176 -0.66 -18.31 -11.75
CA ASP A 176 -0.33 -19.45 -12.57
C ASP A 176 1.00 -19.23 -13.35
N LYS A 177 1.53 -20.30 -13.95
CA LYS A 177 2.80 -20.26 -14.67
C LYS A 177 2.80 -19.20 -15.80
N LYS A 178 1.67 -19.02 -16.49
CA LYS A 178 1.56 -18.04 -17.59
C LYS A 178 1.62 -16.61 -17.04
N GLN A 179 0.94 -16.36 -15.92
CA GLN A 179 0.96 -15.06 -15.25
C GLN A 179 2.37 -14.73 -14.70
N LEU A 180 3.09 -15.72 -14.14
CA LEU A 180 4.46 -15.53 -13.67
C LEU A 180 5.41 -15.24 -14.84
N MET A 181 5.31 -15.96 -15.95
CA MET A 181 6.09 -15.68 -17.17
C MET A 181 5.79 -14.28 -17.72
N LEU A 182 4.53 -13.87 -17.70
CA LEU A 182 4.14 -12.53 -18.11
C LEU A 182 4.69 -11.47 -17.15
N LYS A 183 4.66 -11.70 -15.83
CA LYS A 183 5.30 -10.83 -14.85
C LYS A 183 6.78 -10.65 -15.14
N GLU A 184 7.52 -11.75 -15.33
CA GLU A 184 8.94 -11.72 -15.69
C GLU A 184 9.21 -10.94 -16.98
N LYS A 185 8.34 -11.12 -18.00
CA LYS A 185 8.43 -10.38 -19.26
C LYS A 185 8.22 -8.87 -19.06
N ILE A 186 7.25 -8.48 -18.24
CA ILE A 186 6.98 -7.07 -17.90
C ILE A 186 8.17 -6.46 -17.14
N GLU A 187 8.90 -7.22 -16.34
CA GLU A 187 10.07 -6.76 -15.60
C GLU A 187 11.34 -6.72 -16.47
N ASN A 188 11.47 -7.68 -17.38
CA ASN A 188 12.72 -7.89 -18.11
C ASN A 188 13.05 -6.75 -19.07
N GLY A 189 14.23 -6.17 -18.89
CA GLY A 189 14.73 -5.07 -19.71
C GLY A 189 14.11 -3.69 -19.40
N HIS A 190 13.25 -3.58 -18.37
CA HIS A 190 12.62 -2.33 -18.00
C HIS A 190 13.13 -1.82 -16.64
N LEU A 191 13.33 -0.51 -16.55
CA LEU A 191 13.74 0.13 -15.29
C LEU A 191 12.53 0.30 -14.37
N SER A 192 12.74 0.12 -13.07
CA SER A 192 11.73 0.57 -12.11
C SER A 192 11.60 2.10 -12.16
N LEU A 193 10.40 2.61 -11.94
CA LEU A 193 10.08 4.04 -12.04
C LEU A 193 11.06 4.91 -11.24
N LYS A 194 11.47 4.48 -10.05
CA LYS A 194 12.44 5.18 -9.19
C LYS A 194 13.85 5.29 -9.79
N ASN A 195 14.21 4.40 -10.72
CA ASN A 195 15.53 4.35 -11.33
C ASN A 195 15.60 5.14 -12.64
N ILE A 196 14.48 5.77 -13.05
CA ILE A 196 14.46 6.66 -14.20
C ILE A 196 15.01 8.02 -13.76
N GLU A 197 16.09 8.45 -14.37
CA GLU A 197 16.68 9.75 -14.09
C GLU A 197 15.67 10.89 -14.28
N GLY A 198 15.67 11.86 -13.37
CA GLY A 198 14.76 13.02 -13.43
C GLY A 198 13.31 12.72 -13.02
N VAL A 199 12.94 11.48 -12.75
CA VAL A 199 11.62 11.13 -12.20
C VAL A 199 11.69 11.03 -10.68
N LYS A 200 10.82 11.74 -9.97
CA LYS A 200 10.81 11.79 -8.52
C LYS A 200 9.37 11.74 -7.97
N ILE A 201 9.20 11.01 -6.88
CA ILE A 201 7.93 10.93 -6.15
C ILE A 201 8.10 11.59 -4.79
N TYR A 202 7.13 12.41 -4.40
CA TYR A 202 7.12 13.07 -3.12
C TYR A 202 5.78 12.88 -2.42
N ARG A 203 5.84 12.80 -1.11
CA ARG A 203 4.66 12.72 -0.26
C ARG A 203 4.08 14.12 -0.03
N GLY A 204 2.78 14.21 0.13
CA GLY A 204 2.10 15.44 0.52
C GLY A 204 2.48 15.93 1.93
N VAL A 205 2.05 17.14 2.25
CA VAL A 205 2.43 17.89 3.45
C VAL A 205 1.89 17.24 4.72
N THR A 206 2.74 17.12 5.73
CA THR A 206 2.36 16.68 7.09
C THR A 206 2.28 17.90 8.01
N THR A 207 1.08 18.34 8.34
CA THR A 207 0.85 19.50 9.22
C THR A 207 1.11 19.18 10.69
N GLY A 208 0.87 17.96 11.11
CA GLY A 208 0.89 17.50 12.49
C GLY A 208 -0.43 17.78 13.24
N TYR A 209 -1.26 18.70 12.76
CA TYR A 209 -2.61 18.98 13.28
C TYR A 209 -3.46 19.69 12.21
N ASN A 210 -4.15 18.92 11.39
CA ASN A 210 -4.90 19.42 10.23
C ASN A 210 -5.91 20.56 10.57
N PRO A 211 -6.68 20.50 11.68
CA PRO A 211 -7.68 21.54 11.97
C PRO A 211 -7.14 22.97 12.07
N ALA A 212 -5.85 23.14 12.36
CA ALA A 212 -5.23 24.46 12.44
C ALA A 212 -4.70 24.95 11.09
N PHE A 213 -4.28 24.05 10.21
CA PHE A 213 -3.59 24.40 8.95
C PHE A 213 -4.44 24.23 7.70
N ILE A 214 -5.49 23.39 7.76
CA ILE A 214 -6.42 23.20 6.64
C ILE A 214 -7.66 24.03 6.92
N ILE A 215 -7.93 25.00 6.05
CA ILE A 215 -9.00 25.99 6.18
C ILE A 215 -9.92 25.96 4.98
N SER A 216 -11.19 26.35 5.16
CA SER A 216 -12.16 26.47 4.07
C SER A 216 -11.89 27.70 3.19
N ASN A 217 -12.53 27.74 2.00
CA ASN A 217 -12.53 28.92 1.14
C ASN A 217 -13.06 30.19 1.86
N GLU A 218 -14.06 30.04 2.72
CA GLU A 218 -14.59 31.15 3.51
C GLU A 218 -13.53 31.70 4.47
N GLN A 219 -12.87 30.83 5.22
CA GLN A 219 -11.80 31.25 6.16
C GLN A 219 -10.60 31.84 5.41
N ARG A 220 -10.21 31.27 4.25
CA ARG A 220 -9.19 31.85 3.37
C ARG A 220 -9.54 33.27 2.95
N ASN A 221 -10.75 33.47 2.42
CA ASN A 221 -11.19 34.77 1.94
C ASN A 221 -11.23 35.81 3.06
N LYS A 222 -11.68 35.40 4.26
CA LYS A 222 -11.64 36.29 5.45
C LYS A 222 -10.20 36.70 5.79
N LEU A 223 -9.27 35.72 5.88
CA LEU A 223 -7.87 36.03 6.22
C LEU A 223 -7.20 36.94 5.16
N ILE A 224 -7.51 36.72 3.85
CA ILE A 224 -6.96 37.58 2.80
C ILE A 224 -7.58 38.98 2.81
N ALA A 225 -8.86 39.10 3.18
CA ALA A 225 -9.51 40.41 3.33
C ALA A 225 -8.94 41.23 4.52
N GLU A 226 -8.54 40.54 5.61
CA GLU A 226 -7.88 41.18 6.75
C GLU A 226 -6.46 41.68 6.42
N ASP A 227 -5.69 40.90 5.61
CA ASP A 227 -4.39 41.30 5.08
C ASP A 227 -4.07 40.50 3.83
N HIS A 228 -3.98 41.20 2.68
CA HIS A 228 -3.67 40.59 1.38
C HIS A 228 -2.33 39.81 1.39
N ASN A 229 -1.39 40.18 2.24
CA ASN A 229 -0.10 39.50 2.39
C ASN A 229 -0.27 38.03 2.82
N ASN A 230 -1.37 37.66 3.48
CA ASN A 230 -1.69 36.29 3.88
C ASN A 230 -1.78 35.32 2.68
N SER A 231 -2.13 35.82 1.50
CA SER A 231 -2.18 35.02 0.25
C SER A 231 -0.86 34.33 -0.11
N LYS A 232 0.27 34.89 0.33
CA LYS A 232 1.62 34.33 0.06
C LYS A 232 1.84 32.96 0.68
N ILE A 233 1.22 32.71 1.84
CA ILE A 233 1.39 31.46 2.60
C ILE A 233 0.11 30.63 2.71
N ILE A 234 -0.96 31.03 2.05
CA ILE A 234 -2.16 30.20 1.86
C ILE A 234 -2.10 29.57 0.47
N LYS A 235 -2.15 28.25 0.40
CA LYS A 235 -2.01 27.46 -0.83
C LYS A 235 -3.28 26.64 -1.10
N ASN A 236 -3.69 26.53 -2.35
CA ASN A 236 -4.80 25.67 -2.74
C ASN A 236 -4.44 24.21 -2.42
N MET A 237 -5.39 23.45 -1.92
CA MET A 237 -5.16 22.08 -1.48
C MET A 237 -6.17 21.11 -2.08
N LEU A 238 -5.70 19.96 -2.59
CA LEU A 238 -6.54 18.83 -2.98
C LEU A 238 -6.37 17.67 -2.02
N GLN A 239 -7.47 17.05 -1.63
CA GLN A 239 -7.45 15.80 -0.88
C GLN A 239 -7.39 14.59 -1.82
N GLY A 240 -6.85 13.47 -1.35
CA GLY A 240 -6.84 12.22 -2.13
C GLY A 240 -8.23 11.81 -2.62
N ARG A 241 -9.28 12.08 -1.83
CA ARG A 241 -10.69 11.83 -2.20
C ARG A 241 -11.21 12.64 -3.38
N ASN A 242 -10.54 13.72 -3.77
CA ASN A 242 -10.91 14.54 -4.92
C ASN A 242 -10.34 13.98 -6.23
N ILE A 243 -9.30 13.15 -6.16
CA ILE A 243 -8.56 12.65 -7.32
C ILE A 243 -9.35 11.52 -7.99
N ARG A 244 -9.45 11.60 -9.33
CA ARG A 244 -10.07 10.61 -10.21
C ARG A 244 -9.11 10.27 -11.36
N LYS A 245 -9.38 9.20 -12.06
CA LYS A 245 -8.65 8.86 -13.28
C LYS A 245 -8.87 9.96 -14.32
N TRP A 246 -7.77 10.61 -14.74
CA TRP A 246 -7.71 11.71 -15.72
C TRP A 246 -8.22 13.08 -15.28
N TYR A 247 -8.84 13.24 -14.09
CA TYR A 247 -9.33 14.53 -13.61
C TYR A 247 -9.36 14.57 -12.07
N TYR A 248 -9.62 15.73 -11.52
CA TYR A 248 -9.94 15.88 -10.10
C TYR A 248 -11.19 16.75 -9.92
N ASN A 249 -11.87 16.54 -8.82
CA ASN A 249 -12.92 17.44 -8.38
C ASN A 249 -12.27 18.61 -7.62
N GLU A 250 -12.85 19.78 -7.75
CA GLU A 250 -12.42 20.95 -6.98
C GLU A 250 -12.48 20.68 -5.47
N SER A 251 -11.63 21.36 -4.74
CA SER A 251 -11.58 21.32 -3.30
C SER A 251 -11.89 22.70 -2.71
N GLU A 252 -12.66 22.72 -1.66
CA GLU A 252 -12.90 23.94 -0.87
C GLU A 252 -11.85 24.14 0.23
N GLU A 253 -10.81 23.34 0.23
CA GLU A 253 -9.78 23.33 1.26
C GLU A 253 -8.52 24.06 0.80
N ASN A 254 -7.91 24.78 1.73
CA ASN A 254 -6.67 25.53 1.54
C ASN A 254 -5.71 25.21 2.68
N LEU A 255 -4.42 25.28 2.40
CA LEU A 255 -3.34 25.02 3.37
C LEU A 255 -2.70 26.32 3.82
N ILE A 256 -2.66 26.58 5.11
CA ILE A 256 -1.75 27.57 5.72
C ILE A 256 -0.36 26.94 5.74
N PHE A 257 0.52 27.35 4.82
CA PHE A 257 1.83 26.74 4.60
C PHE A 257 2.94 27.52 5.32
N THR A 258 2.98 27.37 6.64
CA THR A 258 4.05 27.91 7.50
C THR A 258 5.15 26.87 7.69
N ARG A 259 6.15 26.87 6.81
CA ARG A 259 7.31 25.97 6.88
C ARG A 259 8.45 26.58 7.69
N ARG A 260 9.55 25.82 7.90
CA ARG A 260 10.76 26.33 8.57
C ARG A 260 11.25 27.63 7.92
N GLY A 261 11.54 28.62 8.75
CA GLY A 261 11.97 29.93 8.32
C GLY A 261 10.86 30.92 7.98
N THR A 262 9.58 30.56 8.17
CA THR A 262 8.48 31.50 8.06
C THR A 262 8.58 32.55 9.19
N ASP A 263 8.65 33.82 8.81
CA ASP A 263 8.51 34.95 9.76
C ASP A 263 7.03 35.20 10.00
N ILE A 264 6.48 34.61 11.07
CA ILE A 264 5.05 34.65 11.37
C ILE A 264 4.58 36.07 11.78
N GLU A 265 5.49 36.95 12.22
CA GLU A 265 5.16 38.31 12.59
C GLU A 265 4.69 39.15 11.38
N LYS A 266 5.08 38.75 10.16
CA LYS A 266 4.58 39.34 8.91
C LYS A 266 3.16 38.91 8.55
N PHE A 267 2.54 38.01 9.33
CA PHE A 267 1.22 37.43 9.10
C PHE A 267 0.40 37.41 10.38
N PRO A 268 0.09 38.58 10.97
CA PRO A 268 -0.48 38.67 12.32
C PRO A 268 -1.86 38.00 12.44
N PHE A 269 -2.67 38.01 11.39
CA PHE A 269 -3.98 37.35 11.38
C PHE A 269 -3.87 35.83 11.32
N ILE A 270 -2.91 35.29 10.53
CA ILE A 270 -2.61 33.87 10.53
C ILE A 270 -2.01 33.43 11.86
N LYS A 271 -1.10 34.24 12.45
CA LYS A 271 -0.58 34.00 13.81
C LYS A 271 -1.69 33.88 14.82
N LYS A 272 -2.64 34.81 14.78
CA LYS A 272 -3.82 34.83 15.68
C LYS A 272 -4.70 33.59 15.47
N HIS A 273 -4.96 33.21 14.20
CA HIS A 273 -5.70 32.00 13.88
C HIS A 273 -5.02 30.75 14.44
N LEU A 274 -3.73 30.56 14.16
CA LEU A 274 -2.95 29.40 14.64
C LEU A 274 -2.82 29.39 16.18
N TYR A 275 -2.75 30.57 16.82
CA TYR A 275 -2.69 30.68 18.27
C TYR A 275 -3.94 30.15 18.97
N GLY A 276 -5.10 30.21 18.31
CA GLY A 276 -6.33 29.56 18.77
C GLY A 276 -6.21 28.03 18.96
N PHE A 277 -5.19 27.42 18.34
CA PHE A 277 -4.89 26.00 18.45
C PHE A 277 -3.58 25.71 19.20
N TYR A 278 -3.02 26.72 19.94
CA TYR A 278 -1.67 26.63 20.50
C TYR A 278 -1.40 25.33 21.27
N ASP A 279 -2.33 24.92 22.15
CA ASP A 279 -2.18 23.71 22.95
C ASP A 279 -2.05 22.42 22.12
N ASN A 280 -2.67 22.39 20.95
CA ASN A 280 -2.56 21.25 20.02
C ASN A 280 -1.32 21.37 19.14
N LEU A 281 -0.77 22.58 18.93
CA LEU A 281 0.34 22.86 18.03
C LEU A 281 1.70 22.83 18.70
N LYS A 282 1.78 23.15 19.99
CA LYS A 282 3.04 23.11 20.75
C LYS A 282 3.67 21.72 20.69
N PRO A 283 5.01 21.59 20.66
CA PRO A 283 5.67 20.31 20.84
C PRO A 283 5.35 19.74 22.25
N LYS A 284 5.12 18.44 22.33
CA LYS A 284 5.01 17.74 23.61
C LYS A 284 6.33 17.81 24.36
N THR A 285 6.26 18.03 25.68
CA THR A 285 7.39 17.92 26.60
C THR A 285 7.26 16.66 27.46
N PRO A 286 8.32 16.21 28.14
CA PRO A 286 8.23 15.09 29.08
C PRO A 286 7.21 15.35 30.22
N GLU A 287 7.07 16.61 30.63
CA GLU A 287 6.17 17.05 31.72
C GLU A 287 4.71 17.17 31.24
N ASP A 288 4.48 17.48 29.94
CA ASP A 288 3.14 17.61 29.34
C ASP A 288 3.03 16.75 28.07
N SER A 289 2.70 15.49 28.27
CA SER A 289 2.52 14.52 27.17
C SER A 289 1.06 14.42 26.67
N THR A 290 0.11 15.12 27.30
CA THR A 290 -1.33 14.94 27.03
C THR A 290 -1.78 15.67 25.78
N LYS A 291 -1.29 16.91 25.53
CA LYS A 291 -1.65 17.72 24.37
C LYS A 291 -0.39 18.15 23.61
N GLY A 292 -0.56 18.41 22.31
CA GLY A 292 0.52 18.87 21.46
C GLY A 292 0.98 17.84 20.43
N ARG A 293 1.92 18.24 19.58
CA ARG A 293 2.46 17.43 18.47
C ARG A 293 3.72 16.69 18.90
N LYS A 294 4.09 15.68 18.11
CA LYS A 294 5.36 14.93 18.31
C LYS A 294 6.54 15.92 18.43
N PRO A 295 7.44 15.78 19.42
CA PRO A 295 8.62 16.62 19.53
C PRO A 295 9.45 16.62 18.22
N GLY A 296 10.00 17.80 17.87
CA GLY A 296 10.78 17.97 16.65
C GLY A 296 11.35 19.37 16.54
N ASN A 297 12.19 19.59 15.53
CA ASN A 297 12.79 20.90 15.26
C ASN A 297 11.84 21.79 14.45
N TYR A 298 10.78 22.28 15.07
CA TYR A 298 9.81 23.22 14.49
C TYR A 298 9.27 24.16 15.58
N LYS A 299 8.89 25.35 15.18
CA LYS A 299 8.16 26.29 16.02
C LYS A 299 6.68 25.92 16.09
N TRP A 300 5.99 26.31 17.15
CA TRP A 300 4.59 25.93 17.36
C TRP A 300 3.64 26.26 16.18
N PHE A 301 3.93 27.30 15.43
CA PHE A 301 3.15 27.73 14.26
C PHE A 301 3.59 27.07 12.93
N GLU A 302 4.70 26.36 12.92
CA GLU A 302 5.19 25.71 11.70
C GLU A 302 4.53 24.33 11.49
N ILE A 303 4.36 23.92 10.24
CA ILE A 303 3.94 22.54 9.90
C ILE A 303 4.96 21.52 10.44
N LEU A 304 4.51 20.30 10.71
CA LEU A 304 5.34 19.27 11.34
C LEU A 304 6.51 18.84 10.44
N ASP A 305 6.25 18.60 9.16
CA ASP A 305 7.28 18.25 8.19
C ASP A 305 7.87 19.52 7.56
N ASN A 306 9.20 19.55 7.38
CA ASN A 306 9.86 20.69 6.74
C ASN A 306 9.43 20.89 5.28
N THR A 307 9.00 19.83 4.60
CA THR A 307 8.62 19.85 3.18
C THR A 307 9.66 20.60 2.33
N ALA A 308 10.94 20.19 2.44
CA ALA A 308 12.05 20.85 1.74
C ALA A 308 11.86 20.89 0.20
N TYR A 309 11.08 19.92 -0.33
CA TYR A 309 10.74 19.80 -1.75
C TYR A 309 9.45 20.58 -2.14
N TYR A 310 9.06 21.57 -1.38
CA TYR A 310 7.79 22.30 -1.62
C TYR A 310 7.67 22.90 -3.04
N ARG A 311 8.79 23.23 -3.68
CA ARG A 311 8.82 23.73 -5.05
C ARG A 311 8.31 22.72 -6.07
N GLU A 312 8.33 21.44 -5.74
CA GLU A 312 7.78 20.40 -6.62
C GLU A 312 6.25 20.48 -6.70
N PHE A 313 5.57 20.99 -5.66
CA PHE A 313 4.14 21.31 -5.71
C PHE A 313 3.84 22.51 -6.61
N GLU A 314 4.79 23.42 -6.79
CA GLU A 314 4.66 24.65 -7.58
C GLU A 314 5.08 24.45 -9.04
N LYS A 315 5.47 23.24 -9.48
CA LYS A 315 5.66 22.91 -10.90
C LYS A 315 4.36 23.02 -11.65
N SER A 316 4.44 23.49 -12.90
CA SER A 316 3.29 23.69 -13.80
C SER A 316 2.56 22.40 -14.11
N GLU A 317 3.23 21.26 -14.04
CA GLU A 317 2.66 19.95 -14.31
C GLU A 317 3.24 18.91 -13.36
N LYS A 318 2.38 18.12 -12.75
CA LYS A 318 2.74 16.96 -11.96
C LYS A 318 1.62 15.92 -11.93
N ILE A 319 1.97 14.64 -11.83
CA ILE A 319 0.98 13.58 -11.62
C ILE A 319 0.65 13.52 -10.13
N ILE A 320 -0.62 13.36 -9.80
CA ILE A 320 -1.11 13.26 -8.43
C ILE A 320 -1.98 12.03 -8.23
N TRP A 321 -1.91 11.44 -7.02
CA TRP A 321 -2.80 10.34 -6.59
C TRP A 321 -2.94 10.25 -5.07
N GLY A 322 -4.01 9.58 -4.62
CA GLY A 322 -4.25 9.30 -3.20
C GLY A 322 -3.58 8.02 -2.73
N LEU A 323 -3.16 7.95 -1.46
CA LEU A 323 -2.60 6.74 -0.84
C LEU A 323 -3.57 5.56 -0.86
N THR A 324 -4.85 5.81 -0.56
CA THR A 324 -5.92 4.81 -0.60
C THR A 324 -6.94 5.23 -1.64
N ALA A 325 -7.22 4.37 -2.59
CA ALA A 325 -8.13 4.66 -3.68
C ALA A 325 -9.03 3.45 -3.99
N ASP A 326 -10.34 3.71 -4.10
CA ASP A 326 -11.32 2.68 -4.48
C ASP A 326 -11.09 2.20 -5.92
N LYS A 327 -10.50 3.06 -6.74
CA LYS A 327 -10.19 2.78 -8.15
C LYS A 327 -8.74 3.14 -8.45
N TRP A 328 -8.15 2.43 -9.39
CA TRP A 328 -6.84 2.75 -9.96
C TRP A 328 -6.93 4.09 -10.69
N ALA A 329 -6.35 5.15 -10.14
CA ALA A 329 -6.58 6.51 -10.61
C ALA A 329 -5.38 7.43 -10.38
N TYR A 330 -4.89 7.98 -11.47
CA TYR A 330 -3.88 9.04 -11.52
C TYR A 330 -4.38 10.17 -12.39
N THR A 331 -4.01 11.41 -12.09
CA THR A 331 -4.33 12.57 -12.93
C THR A 331 -3.20 13.58 -12.97
N LEU A 332 -3.26 14.48 -13.93
CA LEU A 332 -2.35 15.62 -14.05
C LEU A 332 -2.90 16.80 -13.24
N ASP A 333 -2.06 17.41 -12.45
CA ASP A 333 -2.33 18.72 -11.82
C ASP A 333 -1.53 19.80 -12.54
N THR A 334 -2.24 20.81 -12.99
CA THR A 334 -1.71 21.99 -13.68
C THR A 334 -1.94 23.30 -12.92
N GLU A 335 -2.59 23.22 -11.75
CA GLU A 335 -2.99 24.38 -10.93
C GLU A 335 -2.16 24.51 -9.64
N GLN A 336 -1.05 23.78 -9.55
CA GLN A 336 -0.09 23.88 -8.44
C GLN A 336 -0.69 23.58 -7.06
N HIS A 337 -1.62 22.62 -7.00
CA HIS A 337 -2.20 22.23 -5.72
C HIS A 337 -1.17 21.58 -4.80
N TYR A 338 -1.32 21.86 -3.51
CA TYR A 338 -0.67 21.12 -2.42
C TYR A 338 -1.53 19.92 -2.03
N LEU A 339 -0.91 18.88 -1.52
CA LEU A 339 -1.58 17.65 -1.12
C LEU A 339 -1.29 17.33 0.35
N PRO A 340 -2.20 16.69 1.08
CA PRO A 340 -1.94 16.19 2.43
C PRO A 340 -1.09 14.92 2.40
N SER A 341 -0.57 14.53 3.55
CA SER A 341 0.35 13.39 3.72
C SER A 341 -0.18 12.01 3.31
N ASN A 342 -1.47 11.90 3.02
CA ASN A 342 -2.11 10.71 2.46
C ASN A 342 -2.29 10.77 0.93
N ALA A 343 -1.53 11.60 0.25
CA ALA A 343 -1.47 11.70 -1.19
C ALA A 343 -0.02 11.94 -1.65
N TYR A 344 0.24 11.78 -2.93
CA TYR A 344 1.57 11.86 -3.54
C TYR A 344 1.57 12.67 -4.81
N ILE A 345 2.74 13.22 -5.16
CA ILE A 345 3.02 13.82 -6.44
C ILE A 345 4.18 13.10 -7.12
N LEU A 346 4.17 13.07 -8.46
CA LEU A 346 5.28 12.65 -9.29
C LEU A 346 5.63 13.77 -10.26
N THR A 347 6.91 14.09 -10.34
CA THR A 347 7.47 15.04 -11.31
C THR A 347 8.48 14.36 -12.21
N SER A 348 8.66 14.87 -13.44
CA SER A 348 9.62 14.35 -14.40
C SER A 348 10.31 15.48 -15.14
N GLU A 349 11.64 15.36 -15.31
CA GLU A 349 12.48 16.31 -16.03
C GLU A 349 13.01 15.72 -17.35
N THR A 350 12.99 14.41 -17.52
CA THR A 350 13.62 13.70 -18.64
C THR A 350 12.62 13.04 -19.59
N ILE A 351 11.47 12.61 -19.07
CA ILE A 351 10.44 11.90 -19.82
C ILE A 351 9.15 12.72 -19.79
N PRO A 352 8.39 12.82 -20.91
CA PRO A 352 7.12 13.53 -20.93
C PRO A 352 6.17 13.03 -19.85
N ILE A 353 5.69 13.92 -18.99
CA ILE A 353 4.87 13.54 -17.84
C ILE A 353 3.53 12.89 -18.26
N ARG A 354 2.96 13.32 -19.40
CA ARG A 354 1.75 12.72 -19.97
C ARG A 354 1.98 11.29 -20.43
N PHE A 355 3.18 10.95 -20.92
CA PHE A 355 3.53 9.58 -21.25
C PHE A 355 3.53 8.71 -19.97
N ILE A 356 4.17 9.18 -18.89
CA ILE A 356 4.15 8.46 -17.60
C ILE A 356 2.72 8.30 -17.08
N LEU A 357 1.89 9.34 -17.21
CA LEU A 357 0.48 9.28 -16.80
C LEU A 357 -0.31 8.23 -17.59
N GLY A 358 -0.05 8.11 -18.90
CA GLY A 358 -0.65 7.08 -19.75
C GLY A 358 -0.29 5.67 -19.28
N LEU A 359 0.99 5.43 -19.01
CA LEU A 359 1.45 4.15 -18.47
C LEU A 359 0.82 3.84 -17.11
N LEU A 360 0.86 4.78 -16.17
CA LEU A 360 0.29 4.59 -14.83
C LEU A 360 -1.21 4.30 -14.86
N ASN A 361 -1.96 4.87 -15.79
CA ASN A 361 -3.39 4.63 -15.94
C ASN A 361 -3.74 3.40 -16.78
N SER A 362 -2.75 2.71 -17.38
CA SER A 362 -2.98 1.54 -18.22
C SER A 362 -3.44 0.31 -17.44
N LYS A 363 -4.17 -0.57 -18.13
CA LYS A 363 -4.55 -1.89 -17.60
C LYS A 363 -3.32 -2.74 -17.27
N LEU A 364 -2.24 -2.64 -18.05
CA LEU A 364 -1.02 -3.41 -17.85
C LEU A 364 -0.36 -3.11 -16.51
N LEU A 365 -0.11 -1.83 -16.18
CA LEU A 365 0.52 -1.49 -14.90
C LEU A 365 -0.42 -1.72 -13.71
N ARG A 366 -1.74 -1.59 -13.89
CA ARG A 366 -2.71 -2.03 -12.88
C ARG A 366 -2.66 -3.54 -12.66
N TYR A 367 -2.57 -4.34 -13.73
CA TYR A 367 -2.41 -5.79 -13.67
C TYR A 367 -1.11 -6.16 -12.93
N TYR A 368 0.01 -5.55 -13.34
CA TYR A 368 1.30 -5.78 -12.70
C TYR A 368 1.29 -5.40 -11.20
N PHE A 369 0.61 -4.32 -10.83
CA PHE A 369 0.44 -3.93 -9.41
C PHE A 369 -0.20 -5.05 -8.59
N GLY A 370 -1.03 -5.90 -9.18
CA GLY A 370 -1.61 -7.07 -8.51
C GLY A 370 -0.56 -8.05 -7.95
N PHE A 371 0.67 -8.06 -8.47
CA PHE A 371 1.77 -8.91 -7.97
C PHE A 371 2.52 -8.28 -6.80
N ILE A 372 2.64 -6.96 -6.75
CA ILE A 372 3.51 -6.25 -5.79
C ILE A 372 2.74 -5.35 -4.82
N GLY A 373 1.50 -5.04 -5.12
CA GLY A 373 0.67 -4.09 -4.37
C GLY A 373 -0.07 -4.73 -3.21
N VAL A 374 -0.56 -3.87 -2.33
CA VAL A 374 -1.43 -4.26 -1.22
C VAL A 374 -2.82 -3.66 -1.47
N MET A 375 -3.84 -4.51 -1.37
CA MET A 375 -5.24 -4.08 -1.36
C MET A 375 -5.79 -4.15 0.07
N THR A 376 -6.73 -3.27 0.38
CA THR A 376 -7.49 -3.36 1.63
C THR A 376 -8.52 -4.49 1.56
N ALA A 377 -9.03 -4.95 2.69
CA ALA A 377 -10.09 -5.97 2.74
C ALA A 377 -11.36 -5.59 1.95
N GLY A 378 -11.63 -4.27 1.79
CA GLY A 378 -12.71 -3.75 0.94
C GLY A 378 -12.36 -3.65 -0.55
N GLY A 379 -11.20 -4.15 -0.98
CA GLY A 379 -10.75 -4.12 -2.38
C GLY A 379 -10.18 -2.79 -2.87
N ALA A 380 -9.95 -1.81 -1.98
CA ALA A 380 -9.30 -0.56 -2.33
C ALA A 380 -7.78 -0.73 -2.44
N TYR A 381 -7.17 -0.01 -3.39
CA TYR A 381 -5.72 0.00 -3.61
C TYR A 381 -5.00 0.80 -2.52
N THR A 382 -3.87 0.29 -2.06
CA THR A 382 -2.93 1.05 -1.20
C THR A 382 -1.73 1.49 -2.05
N LEU A 383 -1.84 2.68 -2.68
CA LEU A 383 -0.88 3.21 -3.66
C LEU A 383 0.27 3.95 -2.96
N LYS A 384 1.10 3.23 -2.20
CA LYS A 384 2.29 3.79 -1.54
C LYS A 384 3.34 4.18 -2.56
N ALA A 385 4.09 5.26 -2.28
CA ALA A 385 5.23 5.67 -3.11
C ALA A 385 6.16 4.50 -3.43
N SER A 386 6.58 3.73 -2.41
CA SER A 386 7.51 2.60 -2.59
C SER A 386 7.01 1.53 -3.57
N THR A 387 5.69 1.28 -3.62
CA THR A 387 5.10 0.31 -4.55
C THR A 387 5.00 0.90 -5.97
N ILE A 388 4.65 2.18 -6.09
CA ILE A 388 4.58 2.86 -7.40
C ILE A 388 6.00 3.06 -7.97
N GLU A 389 6.98 3.37 -7.16
CA GLU A 389 8.40 3.44 -7.50
C GLU A 389 8.97 2.13 -8.04
N ALA A 390 8.40 1.00 -7.65
CA ALA A 390 8.82 -0.34 -8.09
C ALA A 390 8.21 -0.77 -9.43
N LEU A 391 7.24 -0.01 -9.99
CA LEU A 391 6.61 -0.35 -11.26
C LEU A 391 7.66 -0.36 -12.40
N PRO A 392 7.74 -1.43 -13.20
CA PRO A 392 8.64 -1.51 -14.35
C PRO A 392 8.10 -0.64 -15.49
N ILE A 393 8.93 0.24 -16.02
CA ILE A 393 8.55 1.23 -17.03
C ILE A 393 9.31 0.98 -18.33
N ALA A 394 8.60 0.61 -19.38
CA ALA A 394 9.13 0.60 -20.74
C ALA A 394 9.21 2.03 -21.26
N ILE A 395 10.41 2.54 -21.52
CA ILE A 395 10.62 3.92 -21.94
C ILE A 395 10.27 4.10 -23.43
N GLY A 396 10.55 3.10 -24.26
CA GLY A 396 10.30 3.14 -25.71
C GLY A 396 11.09 4.23 -26.45
N THR A 397 10.73 4.42 -27.71
CA THR A 397 11.27 5.48 -28.56
C THR A 397 10.59 6.83 -28.29
N LYS A 398 11.23 7.93 -28.67
CA LYS A 398 10.63 9.28 -28.59
C LYS A 398 9.29 9.39 -29.34
N GLN A 399 9.14 8.64 -30.45
CA GLN A 399 7.89 8.61 -31.22
C GLN A 399 6.77 7.93 -30.43
N GLN A 400 7.04 6.77 -29.81
CA GLN A 400 6.07 6.06 -28.98
C GLN A 400 5.66 6.88 -27.75
N GLN A 401 6.64 7.55 -27.11
CA GLN A 401 6.33 8.46 -25.98
C GLN A 401 5.39 9.58 -26.41
N LYS A 402 5.66 10.21 -27.57
CA LYS A 402 4.83 11.29 -28.12
C LYS A 402 3.42 10.82 -28.47
N GLU A 403 3.30 9.62 -29.05
CA GLU A 403 2.00 9.06 -29.44
C GLU A 403 1.10 8.82 -28.23
N ILE A 404 1.63 8.15 -27.18
CA ILE A 404 0.89 7.95 -25.93
C ILE A 404 0.57 9.28 -25.25
N ALA A 405 1.53 10.21 -25.19
CA ALA A 405 1.32 11.53 -24.59
C ALA A 405 0.20 12.33 -25.30
N LEU A 406 0.11 12.25 -26.61
CA LEU A 406 -0.95 12.90 -27.39
C LEU A 406 -2.34 12.32 -27.08
N LYS A 407 -2.45 10.99 -26.97
CA LYS A 407 -3.72 10.34 -26.57
C LYS A 407 -4.13 10.75 -25.15
N VAL A 408 -3.18 10.83 -24.22
CA VAL A 408 -3.43 11.33 -22.87
C VAL A 408 -3.90 12.79 -22.89
N GLU A 409 -3.27 13.66 -23.69
CA GLU A 409 -3.68 15.06 -23.86
C GLU A 409 -5.14 15.17 -24.32
N ASN A 410 -5.53 14.35 -25.30
CA ASN A 410 -6.92 14.34 -25.81
C ASN A 410 -7.92 13.94 -24.70
N ILE A 411 -7.57 12.95 -23.86
CA ILE A 411 -8.41 12.56 -22.72
C ILE A 411 -8.50 13.70 -21.69
N LEU A 412 -7.37 14.32 -21.34
CA LEU A 412 -7.35 15.42 -20.38
C LEU A 412 -8.20 16.61 -20.86
N ASN A 413 -8.10 16.98 -22.13
CA ASN A 413 -8.90 18.06 -22.73
C ASN A 413 -10.40 17.72 -22.74
N ALA A 414 -10.77 16.49 -23.10
CA ALA A 414 -12.15 16.02 -23.04
C ALA A 414 -12.72 16.08 -21.61
N LYS A 415 -11.94 15.63 -20.63
CA LYS A 415 -12.32 15.66 -19.20
C LYS A 415 -12.33 17.08 -18.60
N ALA A 416 -11.48 17.97 -19.07
CA ALA A 416 -11.51 19.40 -18.69
C ALA A 416 -12.80 20.07 -19.18
N THR A 417 -13.26 19.74 -20.40
CA THR A 417 -14.51 20.27 -20.96
C THR A 417 -15.73 19.70 -20.23
N ASN A 418 -15.77 18.39 -20.03
CA ASN A 418 -16.84 17.71 -19.28
C ASN A 418 -16.30 16.45 -18.59
N LYS A 419 -16.27 16.46 -17.28
CA LYS A 419 -15.78 15.35 -16.44
C LYS A 419 -16.52 14.03 -16.70
N GLN A 420 -17.74 14.05 -17.21
CA GLN A 420 -18.55 12.86 -17.51
C GLN A 420 -18.34 12.33 -18.94
N THR A 421 -17.55 12.99 -19.77
CA THR A 421 -17.26 12.51 -21.14
C THR A 421 -16.74 11.08 -21.09
N ASP A 422 -17.35 10.18 -21.87
CA ASP A 422 -16.82 8.81 -22.03
C ASP A 422 -15.50 8.87 -22.84
N VAL A 423 -14.45 8.32 -22.25
CA VAL A 423 -13.11 8.25 -22.83
C VAL A 423 -12.61 6.80 -22.98
N SER A 424 -13.50 5.83 -22.82
CA SER A 424 -13.16 4.39 -22.83
C SER A 424 -12.48 3.95 -24.13
N SER A 425 -12.88 4.49 -25.28
CA SER A 425 -12.21 4.23 -26.55
C SER A 425 -10.77 4.72 -26.56
N SER A 426 -10.53 5.96 -26.11
CA SER A 426 -9.17 6.52 -26.02
C SER A 426 -8.31 5.80 -24.98
N GLU A 427 -8.91 5.34 -23.86
CA GLU A 427 -8.22 4.49 -22.88
C GLU A 427 -7.80 3.15 -23.48
N HIS A 428 -8.68 2.52 -24.28
CA HIS A 428 -8.34 1.29 -24.98
C HIS A 428 -7.20 1.49 -25.98
N GLU A 429 -7.19 2.60 -26.72
CA GLU A 429 -6.08 2.93 -27.62
C GLU A 429 -4.75 3.08 -26.86
N ILE A 430 -4.76 3.73 -25.68
CA ILE A 430 -3.58 3.80 -24.81
C ILE A 430 -3.16 2.41 -24.34
N ASP A 431 -4.10 1.56 -23.91
CA ASP A 431 -3.80 0.19 -23.50
C ASP A 431 -3.13 -0.60 -24.64
N CYS A 432 -3.64 -0.51 -25.88
CA CYS A 432 -3.03 -1.15 -27.05
C CYS A 432 -1.61 -0.66 -27.33
N LEU A 433 -1.36 0.66 -27.25
CA LEU A 433 -0.03 1.24 -27.40
C LEU A 433 0.92 0.75 -26.29
N VAL A 434 0.44 0.66 -25.06
CA VAL A 434 1.22 0.13 -23.94
C VAL A 434 1.50 -1.34 -24.11
N TYR A 435 0.53 -2.18 -24.50
CA TYR A 435 0.77 -3.60 -24.78
C TYR A 435 1.86 -3.81 -25.85
N ASN A 436 1.79 -3.02 -26.92
CA ASN A 436 2.83 -3.03 -27.97
C ASN A 436 4.19 -2.59 -27.43
N LEU A 437 4.23 -1.54 -26.59
CA LEU A 437 5.44 -1.03 -25.97
C LEU A 437 6.18 -2.10 -25.13
N TYR A 438 5.41 -2.98 -24.44
CA TYR A 438 5.95 -4.10 -23.67
C TYR A 438 6.07 -5.39 -24.49
N GLY A 439 5.72 -5.37 -25.76
CA GLY A 439 5.81 -6.51 -26.67
C GLY A 439 4.89 -7.67 -26.32
N LEU A 440 3.70 -7.41 -25.79
CA LEU A 440 2.75 -8.44 -25.40
C LEU A 440 2.14 -9.12 -26.65
N SER A 441 2.02 -10.46 -26.58
CA SER A 441 1.25 -11.24 -27.53
C SER A 441 -0.26 -11.18 -27.23
N GLU A 442 -1.12 -11.56 -28.19
CA GLU A 442 -2.57 -11.60 -28.01
C GLU A 442 -3.00 -12.46 -26.79
N ASN A 443 -2.32 -13.58 -26.55
CA ASN A 443 -2.62 -14.45 -25.40
C ASN A 443 -2.25 -13.78 -24.06
N GLU A 444 -1.16 -13.01 -24.04
CA GLU A 444 -0.74 -12.26 -22.84
C GLU A 444 -1.68 -11.08 -22.60
N ILE A 445 -2.16 -10.41 -23.65
CA ILE A 445 -3.18 -9.36 -23.54
C ILE A 445 -4.47 -9.92 -22.93
N LYS A 446 -4.95 -11.10 -23.36
CA LYS A 446 -6.11 -11.76 -22.76
C LYS A 446 -5.91 -12.01 -21.26
N ILE A 447 -4.72 -12.42 -20.82
CA ILE A 447 -4.41 -12.59 -19.40
C ILE A 447 -4.53 -11.25 -18.66
N VAL A 448 -3.99 -10.17 -19.21
CA VAL A 448 -4.08 -8.81 -18.60
C VAL A 448 -5.54 -8.34 -18.50
N GLU A 449 -6.35 -8.62 -19.52
CA GLU A 449 -7.74 -8.21 -19.60
C GLU A 449 -8.71 -9.13 -18.85
N GLY A 450 -8.25 -10.33 -18.45
CA GLY A 450 -9.05 -11.29 -17.69
C GLY A 450 -10.08 -12.04 -18.56
N VAL A 451 -9.78 -12.26 -19.85
CA VAL A 451 -10.65 -12.93 -20.83
C VAL A 451 -9.97 -14.15 -21.46
#